data_cc96d6b5b51cf6da05f955e59e8332d5
#
_entry.id   cc96d6b5b51cf6da05f955e59e8332d5
#
_cell.length_a   1.000
_cell.length_b   1.000
_cell.length_c   1.000
_cell.angle_alpha   90.00
_cell.angle_beta   90.00
_cell.angle_gamma   90.00
#
_symmetry.space_group_name_H-M   'P 1'
#
loop_
_entity.id
_entity.type
_entity.pdbx_description
1 polymer ?
#
loop_
_entity_poly.entity_id
_entity_poly.type
_entity_poly.pdbx_seq_one_letter_code
_entity_poly.pdbx_strand_id
1 'polypeptide(L)'
;MRITNAQTTALMHNAMSANSAQLGKLMQQMATGQRLMLPSDDPIASVRILRVQREEASLTQYRSNIANVSSSLSVQEANLQSTSDAMLNVRDLLLWAANGSNTSEDLSAIAGELSNIEKTLLSFANVRDEEGRYLFSGTLSDTPAVTFDAATETYAITGNGKHRQAAVANGVLVEENVTALDVFGTGIPMLNELHALVKTLQDPALDANDPAVRQQIDDTLLRLDETHAGVLGAITELGGRQNTLTLLTDSNEEVSLVNQKIEGELSRLDYAGASIDLNNYQLSLQATQKTYLKIHELSLFSLL
;
A
#
# COMPACT_ATOMS: atom_id res chain seq x y z
N MET A 1 0.03 -13.83 77.00
CA MET A 1 0.34 -14.06 75.53
C MET A 1 1.66 -13.36 75.28
N ARG A 2 2.77 -14.09 75.19
CA ARG A 2 4.07 -13.57 74.74
C ARG A 2 4.02 -13.55 73.20
N ILE A 3 3.56 -12.47 72.59
CA ILE A 3 3.97 -12.18 71.25
C ILE A 3 5.45 -11.93 71.32
N THR A 4 6.25 -12.87 70.89
CA THR A 4 7.68 -12.78 70.97
C THR A 4 8.19 -11.59 70.21
N ASN A 5 9.13 -10.79 70.75
CA ASN A 5 9.76 -9.64 70.06
C ASN A 5 10.26 -10.03 68.69
N ALA A 6 10.65 -11.28 68.46
CA ALA A 6 11.01 -11.83 67.16
C ALA A 6 9.85 -11.79 66.15
N GLN A 7 8.62 -12.07 66.59
CA GLN A 7 7.44 -12.05 65.70
C GLN A 7 7.06 -10.62 65.29
N THR A 8 7.13 -9.65 66.21
CA THR A 8 6.87 -8.23 65.91
C THR A 8 7.95 -7.66 65.01
N THR A 9 9.23 -8.01 65.22
CA THR A 9 10.34 -7.62 64.35
C THR A 9 10.18 -8.18 62.94
N ALA A 10 9.78 -9.45 62.78
CA ALA A 10 9.54 -10.09 61.51
C ALA A 10 8.37 -9.41 60.74
N LEU A 11 7.27 -9.09 61.44
CA LEU A 11 6.14 -8.35 60.85
C LEU A 11 6.54 -6.96 60.34
N MET A 12 7.34 -6.23 61.13
CA MET A 12 7.83 -4.90 60.74
C MET A 12 8.81 -4.96 59.56
N HIS A 13 9.70 -5.94 59.55
CA HIS A 13 10.64 -6.15 58.45
C HIS A 13 9.87 -6.47 57.13
N ASN A 14 8.86 -7.34 57.19
CA ASN A 14 8.03 -7.65 56.06
C ASN A 14 7.23 -6.42 55.54
N ALA A 15 6.67 -5.63 56.47
CA ALA A 15 5.96 -4.39 56.12
C ALA A 15 6.92 -3.35 55.46
N MET A 16 8.13 -3.22 55.99
CA MET A 16 9.16 -2.33 55.46
C MET A 16 9.63 -2.77 54.06
N SER A 17 9.86 -4.07 53.89
CA SER A 17 10.21 -4.65 52.58
C SER A 17 9.08 -4.45 51.53
N ALA A 18 7.83 -4.70 51.91
CA ALA A 18 6.69 -4.49 51.05
C ALA A 18 6.53 -3.02 50.63
N ASN A 19 6.63 -2.07 51.57
CA ASN A 19 6.57 -0.63 51.28
C ASN A 19 7.73 -0.17 50.40
N SER A 20 8.93 -0.68 50.59
CA SER A 20 10.09 -0.38 49.73
C SER A 20 9.92 -0.92 48.33
N ALA A 21 9.35 -2.11 48.16
CA ALA A 21 9.06 -2.69 46.85
C ALA A 21 7.98 -1.86 46.12
N GLN A 22 6.91 -1.43 46.79
CA GLN A 22 5.88 -0.57 46.21
C GLN A 22 6.43 0.80 45.82
N LEU A 23 7.26 1.39 46.65
CA LEU A 23 7.96 2.65 46.36
C LEU A 23 8.85 2.53 45.13
N GLY A 24 9.63 1.46 45.01
CA GLY A 24 10.48 1.19 43.86
C GLY A 24 9.68 1.03 42.57
N LYS A 25 8.56 0.28 42.63
CA LYS A 25 7.65 0.11 41.50
C LYS A 25 7.05 1.45 41.07
N LEU A 26 6.57 2.24 42.03
CA LEU A 26 5.96 3.55 41.74
C LEU A 26 6.96 4.52 41.11
N MET A 27 8.20 4.56 41.62
CA MET A 27 9.29 5.36 41.04
C MET A 27 9.59 4.93 39.60
N GLN A 28 9.59 3.65 39.30
CA GLN A 28 9.78 3.13 37.95
C GLN A 28 8.61 3.52 37.02
N GLN A 29 7.37 3.41 37.50
CA GLN A 29 6.17 3.86 36.76
C GLN A 29 6.23 5.37 36.48
N MET A 30 6.65 6.18 37.48
CA MET A 30 6.80 7.63 37.28
C MET A 30 7.93 7.98 36.30
N ALA A 31 9.04 7.22 36.32
CA ALA A 31 10.16 7.42 35.40
C ALA A 31 9.79 7.07 33.94
N THR A 32 8.94 6.04 33.73
CA THR A 32 8.52 5.59 32.40
C THR A 32 7.24 6.27 31.91
N GLY A 33 6.44 6.86 32.81
CA GLY A 33 5.11 7.38 32.52
C GLY A 33 4.06 6.29 32.27
N GLN A 34 4.39 5.02 32.49
CA GLN A 34 3.52 3.88 32.25
C GLN A 34 2.97 3.32 33.56
N ARG A 35 1.66 3.12 33.60
CA ARG A 35 0.97 2.47 34.72
C ARG A 35 1.25 0.98 34.80
N LEU A 36 1.36 0.34 33.63
CA LEU A 36 1.55 -1.10 33.48
C LEU A 36 3.00 -1.40 33.09
N MET A 37 3.75 -2.01 34.00
CA MET A 37 5.14 -2.42 33.78
C MET A 37 5.23 -3.90 33.39
N LEU A 38 4.34 -4.71 33.92
CA LEU A 38 4.26 -6.15 33.69
C LEU A 38 2.82 -6.53 33.34
N PRO A 39 2.60 -7.55 32.48
CA PRO A 39 1.24 -8.05 32.20
C PRO A 39 0.48 -8.52 33.46
N SER A 40 1.21 -8.88 34.50
CA SER A 40 0.64 -9.28 35.80
C SER A 40 0.07 -8.12 36.62
N ASP A 41 0.42 -6.86 36.30
CA ASP A 41 -0.09 -5.69 37.01
C ASP A 41 -1.58 -5.47 36.81
N ASP A 42 -2.03 -5.64 35.56
CA ASP A 42 -3.43 -5.63 35.15
C ASP A 42 -3.61 -6.51 33.90
N PRO A 43 -3.93 -7.80 34.10
CA PRO A 43 -4.05 -8.75 32.97
C PRO A 43 -5.12 -8.36 31.96
N ILE A 44 -6.21 -7.71 32.40
CA ILE A 44 -7.34 -7.31 31.53
C ILE A 44 -6.89 -6.17 30.61
N ALA A 45 -6.29 -5.12 31.18
CA ALA A 45 -5.75 -4.01 30.41
C ALA A 45 -4.63 -4.46 29.47
N SER A 46 -3.74 -5.36 29.93
CA SER A 46 -2.64 -5.90 29.13
C SER A 46 -3.15 -6.68 27.90
N VAL A 47 -4.16 -7.53 28.05
CA VAL A 47 -4.79 -8.24 26.92
C VAL A 47 -5.42 -7.25 25.94
N ARG A 48 -6.05 -6.18 26.44
CA ARG A 48 -6.66 -5.16 25.60
C ARG A 48 -5.62 -4.36 24.83
N ILE A 49 -4.53 -3.95 25.45
CA ILE A 49 -3.39 -3.29 24.81
C ILE A 49 -2.80 -4.19 23.70
N LEU A 50 -2.54 -5.47 24.00
CA LEU A 50 -2.01 -6.42 23.00
C LEU A 50 -2.96 -6.58 21.78
N ARG A 51 -4.27 -6.50 21.99
CA ARG A 51 -5.23 -6.53 20.86
C ARG A 51 -5.11 -5.29 20.00
N VAL A 52 -5.08 -4.11 20.63
CA VAL A 52 -4.91 -2.83 19.94
C VAL A 52 -3.59 -2.77 19.18
N GLN A 53 -2.50 -3.24 19.80
CA GLN A 53 -1.18 -3.30 19.13
C GLN A 53 -1.15 -4.24 17.92
N ARG A 54 -1.85 -5.38 17.97
CA ARG A 54 -2.00 -6.26 16.80
C ARG A 54 -2.79 -5.59 15.68
N GLU A 55 -3.84 -4.90 16.03
CA GLU A 55 -4.64 -4.14 15.06
C GLU A 55 -3.80 -3.04 14.43
N GLU A 56 -3.04 -2.28 15.20
CA GLU A 56 -2.13 -1.23 14.70
C GLU A 56 -1.03 -1.80 13.78
N ALA A 57 -0.48 -2.98 14.10
CA ALA A 57 0.45 -3.67 13.22
C ALA A 57 -0.21 -4.05 11.89
N SER A 58 -1.46 -4.49 11.90
CA SER A 58 -2.21 -4.79 10.68
C SER A 58 -2.50 -3.53 9.86
N LEU A 59 -2.91 -2.43 10.53
CA LEU A 59 -3.13 -1.13 9.87
C LEU A 59 -1.84 -0.58 9.23
N THR A 60 -0.71 -0.75 9.89
CA THR A 60 0.61 -0.38 9.34
C THR A 60 0.92 -1.17 8.06
N GLN A 61 0.64 -2.47 8.05
CA GLN A 61 0.80 -3.30 6.85
C GLN A 61 -0.15 -2.86 5.74
N TYR A 62 -1.41 -2.60 6.05
CA TYR A 62 -2.38 -2.11 5.06
C TYR A 62 -1.98 -0.77 4.46
N ARG A 63 -1.49 0.19 5.27
CA ARG A 63 -0.97 1.47 4.77
C ARG A 63 0.22 1.29 3.83
N SER A 64 1.14 0.39 4.16
CA SER A 64 2.25 0.05 3.27
C SER A 64 1.76 -0.55 1.95
N ASN A 65 0.82 -1.49 2.00
CA ASN A 65 0.23 -2.09 0.81
C ASN A 65 -0.49 -1.03 -0.05
N ILE A 66 -1.29 -0.15 0.57
CA ILE A 66 -1.98 0.95 -0.12
C ILE A 66 -0.98 1.85 -0.84
N ALA A 67 0.12 2.24 -0.18
CA ALA A 67 1.15 3.09 -0.77
C ALA A 67 1.78 2.43 -2.01
N ASN A 68 2.12 1.14 -1.92
CA ASN A 68 2.69 0.39 -3.02
C ASN A 68 1.71 0.26 -4.20
N VAL A 69 0.45 -0.09 -3.92
CA VAL A 69 -0.59 -0.20 -4.94
C VAL A 69 -0.84 1.16 -5.61
N SER A 70 -0.99 2.23 -4.82
CA SER A 70 -1.21 3.58 -5.34
C SER A 70 -0.07 4.03 -6.26
N SER A 71 1.19 3.76 -5.89
CA SER A 71 2.35 4.04 -6.73
C SER A 71 2.30 3.25 -8.05
N SER A 72 1.99 1.95 -7.98
CA SER A 72 1.87 1.10 -9.17
C SER A 72 0.76 1.57 -10.11
N LEU A 73 -0.43 1.90 -9.56
CA LEU A 73 -1.56 2.42 -10.35
C LEU A 73 -1.23 3.76 -11.02
N SER A 74 -0.51 4.66 -10.32
CA SER A 74 -0.10 5.95 -10.89
C SER A 74 0.86 5.81 -12.06
N VAL A 75 1.81 4.87 -11.99
CA VAL A 75 2.73 4.58 -13.10
C VAL A 75 1.98 4.00 -14.30
N GLN A 76 1.03 3.09 -14.05
CA GLN A 76 0.19 2.52 -15.11
C GLN A 76 -0.69 3.60 -15.76
N GLU A 77 -1.32 4.47 -14.97
CA GLU A 77 -2.14 5.58 -15.46
C GLU A 77 -1.33 6.53 -16.36
N ALA A 78 -0.15 6.96 -15.92
CA ALA A 78 0.73 7.83 -16.70
C ALA A 78 1.15 7.18 -18.04
N ASN A 79 1.39 5.86 -18.02
CA ASN A 79 1.74 5.11 -19.23
C ASN A 79 0.54 4.98 -20.17
N LEU A 80 -0.65 4.70 -19.64
CA LEU A 80 -1.88 4.65 -20.46
C LEU A 80 -2.25 6.01 -21.03
N GLN A 81 -1.99 7.11 -20.32
CA GLN A 81 -2.17 8.46 -20.84
C GLN A 81 -1.22 8.71 -22.03
N SER A 82 0.05 8.32 -21.92
CA SER A 82 1.02 8.40 -23.02
C SER A 82 0.59 7.53 -24.23
N THR A 83 0.02 6.35 -23.95
CA THR A 83 -0.56 5.46 -24.96
C THR A 83 -1.74 6.13 -25.67
N SER A 84 -2.65 6.76 -24.92
CA SER A 84 -3.79 7.52 -25.46
C SER A 84 -3.31 8.64 -26.39
N ASP A 85 -2.32 9.43 -25.95
CA ASP A 85 -1.76 10.53 -26.75
C ASP A 85 -1.11 10.02 -28.05
N ALA A 86 -0.39 8.90 -28.00
CA ALA A 86 0.17 8.26 -29.19
C ALA A 86 -0.91 7.77 -30.15
N MET A 87 -2.02 7.22 -29.62
CA MET A 87 -3.16 6.78 -30.43
C MET A 87 -3.87 7.95 -31.13
N LEU A 88 -3.98 9.12 -30.46
CA LEU A 88 -4.50 10.33 -31.10
C LEU A 88 -3.61 10.80 -32.26
N ASN A 89 -2.28 10.70 -32.12
CA ASN A 89 -1.37 10.99 -33.23
C ASN A 89 -1.54 10.01 -34.41
N VAL A 90 -1.73 8.70 -34.11
CA VAL A 90 -2.07 7.72 -35.15
C VAL A 90 -3.36 8.11 -35.86
N ARG A 91 -4.38 8.51 -35.10
CA ARG A 91 -5.67 8.94 -35.66
C ARG A 91 -5.51 10.12 -36.62
N ASP A 92 -4.77 11.14 -36.25
CA ASP A 92 -4.53 12.33 -37.08
C ASP A 92 -3.81 11.95 -38.39
N LEU A 93 -2.81 11.06 -38.31
CA LEU A 93 -2.10 10.54 -39.49
C LEU A 93 -3.01 9.71 -40.41
N LEU A 94 -3.89 8.86 -39.84
CA LEU A 94 -4.85 8.07 -40.58
C LEU A 94 -5.89 8.96 -41.28
N LEU A 95 -6.41 10.00 -40.60
CA LEU A 95 -7.30 10.99 -41.19
C LEU A 95 -6.62 11.76 -42.33
N TRP A 96 -5.34 12.06 -42.18
CA TRP A 96 -4.55 12.65 -43.24
C TRP A 96 -4.37 11.67 -44.41
N ALA A 97 -4.04 10.40 -44.14
CA ALA A 97 -3.91 9.35 -45.14
C ALA A 97 -5.24 9.11 -45.93
N ALA A 98 -6.40 9.26 -45.26
CA ALA A 98 -7.72 9.14 -45.87
C ALA A 98 -8.04 10.24 -46.89
N ASN A 99 -7.24 11.32 -46.93
CA ASN A 99 -7.46 12.41 -47.88
C ASN A 99 -7.12 11.94 -49.31
N GLY A 100 -8.10 11.94 -50.20
CA GLY A 100 -7.97 11.47 -51.59
C GLY A 100 -7.07 12.30 -52.52
N SER A 101 -6.40 13.35 -52.00
CA SER A 101 -5.42 14.14 -52.76
C SER A 101 -3.98 13.67 -52.54
N ASN A 102 -3.75 12.69 -51.66
CA ASN A 102 -2.41 12.16 -51.37
C ASN A 102 -1.84 11.37 -52.54
N THR A 103 -0.57 11.54 -52.80
CA THR A 103 0.21 10.69 -53.71
C THR A 103 0.66 9.42 -53.02
N SER A 104 1.14 8.42 -53.73
CA SER A 104 1.75 7.22 -53.16
C SER A 104 3.00 7.57 -52.35
N GLU A 105 3.73 8.62 -52.71
CA GLU A 105 4.90 9.10 -51.92
C GLU A 105 4.48 9.72 -50.58
N ASP A 106 3.37 10.50 -50.56
CA ASP A 106 2.81 11.07 -49.32
C ASP A 106 2.33 9.94 -48.40
N LEU A 107 1.62 8.95 -48.92
CA LEU A 107 1.16 7.78 -48.15
C LEU A 107 2.32 6.96 -47.60
N SER A 108 3.38 6.77 -48.37
CA SER A 108 4.60 6.10 -47.89
C SER A 108 5.31 6.87 -46.77
N ALA A 109 5.34 8.22 -46.84
CA ALA A 109 5.87 9.06 -45.78
C ALA A 109 5.04 8.94 -44.48
N ILE A 110 3.70 8.98 -44.60
CA ILE A 110 2.77 8.77 -43.47
C ILE A 110 2.99 7.36 -42.87
N ALA A 111 3.14 6.34 -43.70
CA ALA A 111 3.40 4.98 -43.26
C ALA A 111 4.71 4.85 -42.45
N GLY A 112 5.74 5.62 -42.81
CA GLY A 112 6.98 5.71 -42.05
C GLY A 112 6.77 6.23 -40.62
N GLU A 113 5.94 7.27 -40.46
CA GLU A 113 5.61 7.83 -39.16
C GLU A 113 4.70 6.89 -38.34
N LEU A 114 3.67 6.30 -39.00
CA LEU A 114 2.83 5.28 -38.36
C LEU A 114 3.65 4.09 -37.84
N SER A 115 4.65 3.61 -38.58
CA SER A 115 5.56 2.54 -38.13
C SER A 115 6.36 2.95 -36.89
N ASN A 116 6.77 4.21 -36.77
CA ASN A 116 7.48 4.69 -35.59
C ASN A 116 6.57 4.72 -34.36
N ILE A 117 5.32 5.19 -34.54
CA ILE A 117 4.33 5.21 -33.44
C ILE A 117 3.90 3.79 -33.06
N GLU A 118 3.76 2.87 -34.01
CA GLU A 118 3.50 1.45 -33.77
C GLU A 118 4.55 0.83 -32.82
N LYS A 119 5.84 1.08 -33.07
CA LYS A 119 6.92 0.62 -32.18
C LYS A 119 6.87 1.27 -30.81
N THR A 120 6.46 2.54 -30.74
CA THR A 120 6.28 3.27 -29.49
C THR A 120 5.12 2.67 -28.69
N LEU A 121 3.98 2.37 -29.32
CA LEU A 121 2.86 1.70 -28.68
C LEU A 121 3.23 0.31 -28.14
N LEU A 122 4.02 -0.46 -28.91
CA LEU A 122 4.56 -1.74 -28.41
C LEU A 122 5.46 -1.55 -27.18
N SER A 123 6.27 -0.49 -27.16
CA SER A 123 7.11 -0.16 -26.01
C SER A 123 6.27 0.20 -24.80
N PHE A 124 5.20 0.97 -24.96
CA PHE A 124 4.27 1.30 -23.88
C PHE A 124 3.51 0.07 -23.36
N ALA A 125 3.09 -0.84 -24.24
CA ALA A 125 2.50 -2.11 -23.83
C ALA A 125 3.44 -2.99 -23.00
N ASN A 126 4.76 -2.84 -23.18
CA ASN A 126 5.81 -3.63 -22.53
C ASN A 126 6.64 -2.84 -21.51
N VAL A 127 6.08 -1.76 -20.95
CA VAL A 127 6.76 -0.98 -19.92
C VAL A 127 6.98 -1.83 -18.66
N ARG A 128 8.10 -1.57 -17.98
CA ARG A 128 8.49 -2.26 -16.74
C ARG A 128 8.47 -1.29 -15.56
N ASP A 129 8.21 -1.84 -14.37
CA ASP A 129 8.40 -1.12 -13.12
C ASP A 129 9.90 -1.06 -12.73
N GLU A 130 10.17 -0.41 -11.58
CA GLU A 130 11.53 -0.28 -11.03
C GLU A 130 12.17 -1.63 -10.67
N GLU A 131 11.35 -2.67 -10.44
CA GLU A 131 11.80 -4.04 -10.14
C GLU A 131 11.99 -4.88 -11.41
N GLY A 132 11.77 -4.27 -12.59
CA GLY A 132 11.95 -4.92 -13.89
C GLY A 132 10.77 -5.79 -14.34
N ARG A 133 9.64 -5.74 -13.65
CA ARG A 133 8.44 -6.52 -13.96
C ARG A 133 7.57 -5.78 -14.98
N TYR A 134 7.01 -6.52 -15.95
CA TYR A 134 6.09 -5.94 -16.91
C TYR A 134 4.76 -5.56 -16.25
N LEU A 135 4.31 -4.33 -16.46
CA LEU A 135 3.11 -3.79 -15.80
C LEU A 135 1.82 -4.43 -16.30
N PHE A 136 1.71 -4.67 -17.61
CA PHE A 136 0.47 -5.11 -18.27
C PHE A 136 0.40 -6.61 -18.56
N SER A 137 1.37 -7.42 -18.07
CA SER A 137 1.41 -8.87 -18.30
C SER A 137 0.55 -9.69 -17.35
N GLY A 138 -0.25 -9.03 -16.50
CA GLY A 138 -1.06 -9.72 -15.50
C GLY A 138 -0.22 -10.31 -14.37
N THR A 139 -0.36 -11.60 -14.10
CA THR A 139 0.45 -12.31 -13.08
C THR A 139 1.76 -12.89 -13.63
N LEU A 140 2.00 -12.81 -14.95
CA LEU A 140 3.24 -13.27 -15.62
C LEU A 140 4.23 -12.11 -15.77
N SER A 141 4.61 -11.48 -14.66
CA SER A 141 5.38 -10.24 -14.64
C SER A 141 6.78 -10.29 -15.29
N ASP A 142 7.33 -11.48 -15.48
CA ASP A 142 8.64 -11.68 -16.15
C ASP A 142 8.54 -11.81 -17.67
N THR A 143 7.30 -11.93 -18.20
CA THR A 143 7.03 -12.13 -19.63
C THR A 143 6.50 -10.83 -20.23
N PRO A 144 6.95 -10.41 -21.43
CA PRO A 144 6.37 -9.26 -22.13
C PRO A 144 4.85 -9.39 -22.25
N ALA A 145 4.12 -8.28 -22.11
CA ALA A 145 2.66 -8.30 -22.25
C ALA A 145 2.25 -8.59 -23.69
N VAL A 146 2.97 -8.00 -24.65
CA VAL A 146 2.71 -8.10 -26.09
C VAL A 146 4.02 -8.44 -26.81
N THR A 147 3.99 -9.40 -27.73
CA THR A 147 5.11 -9.76 -28.60
C THR A 147 4.72 -9.65 -30.05
N PHE A 148 5.70 -9.29 -30.90
CA PHE A 148 5.57 -9.33 -32.34
C PHE A 148 6.22 -10.60 -32.87
N ASP A 149 5.49 -11.40 -33.64
CA ASP A 149 5.99 -12.57 -34.34
C ASP A 149 6.33 -12.20 -35.77
N ALA A 150 7.62 -12.18 -36.09
CA ALA A 150 8.10 -11.85 -37.43
C ALA A 150 7.77 -12.90 -38.50
N ALA A 151 7.41 -14.15 -38.11
CA ALA A 151 7.06 -15.19 -39.07
C ALA A 151 5.61 -15.05 -39.54
N THR A 152 4.71 -14.63 -38.66
CA THR A 152 3.28 -14.38 -38.95
C THR A 152 3.00 -12.92 -39.20
N GLU A 153 3.94 -12.03 -38.92
CA GLU A 153 3.81 -10.57 -38.96
C GLU A 153 2.63 -10.08 -38.13
N THR A 154 2.44 -10.65 -36.94
CA THR A 154 1.32 -10.34 -36.04
C THR A 154 1.76 -10.08 -34.62
N TYR A 155 1.02 -9.21 -33.96
CA TYR A 155 1.12 -8.98 -32.52
C TYR A 155 0.24 -9.97 -31.75
N ALA A 156 0.76 -10.50 -30.66
CA ALA A 156 0.04 -11.40 -29.78
C ALA A 156 0.23 -11.02 -28.31
N ILE A 157 -0.82 -11.19 -27.48
CA ILE A 157 -0.70 -11.10 -26.03
C ILE A 157 -0.01 -12.36 -25.52
N THR A 158 1.11 -12.17 -24.82
CA THR A 158 1.88 -13.24 -24.17
C THR A 158 1.70 -13.23 -22.64
N GLY A 159 1.23 -12.12 -22.10
CA GLY A 159 0.74 -12.03 -20.72
C GLY A 159 -0.58 -12.77 -20.51
N ASN A 160 -1.13 -12.69 -19.31
CA ASN A 160 -2.45 -13.23 -18.99
C ASN A 160 -3.42 -12.13 -18.48
N GLY A 161 -4.74 -12.43 -18.50
CA GLY A 161 -5.78 -11.53 -18.01
C GLY A 161 -6.08 -11.69 -16.52
N LYS A 162 -5.09 -12.09 -15.68
CA LYS A 162 -5.28 -12.22 -14.24
C LYS A 162 -4.68 -11.02 -13.53
N HIS A 163 -5.45 -10.46 -12.57
CA HIS A 163 -5.02 -9.32 -11.77
C HIS A 163 -4.29 -9.77 -10.50
N ARG A 164 -3.22 -9.04 -10.16
CA ARG A 164 -2.59 -9.15 -8.83
C ARG A 164 -3.47 -8.40 -7.84
N GLN A 165 -3.55 -8.90 -6.60
CA GLN A 165 -4.39 -8.32 -5.57
C GLN A 165 -3.59 -8.07 -4.30
N ALA A 166 -3.77 -6.91 -3.67
CA ALA A 166 -3.22 -6.56 -2.39
C ALA A 166 -4.32 -6.41 -1.33
N ALA A 167 -4.03 -6.87 -0.12
CA ALA A 167 -4.90 -6.63 1.03
C ALA A 167 -4.67 -5.21 1.56
N VAL A 168 -5.70 -4.36 1.49
CA VAL A 168 -5.65 -2.93 1.84
C VAL A 168 -6.45 -2.58 3.09
N ALA A 169 -7.31 -3.50 3.53
CA ALA A 169 -8.02 -3.47 4.80
C ALA A 169 -8.43 -4.90 5.18
N ASN A 170 -9.01 -5.07 6.37
CA ASN A 170 -9.49 -6.38 6.81
C ASN A 170 -10.60 -6.91 5.87
N GLY A 171 -10.28 -7.96 5.12
CA GLY A 171 -11.18 -8.58 4.13
C GLY A 171 -11.37 -7.77 2.84
N VAL A 172 -10.59 -6.69 2.62
CA VAL A 172 -10.66 -5.89 1.40
C VAL A 172 -9.40 -6.10 0.56
N LEU A 173 -9.60 -6.59 -0.66
CA LEU A 173 -8.57 -6.76 -1.67
C LEU A 173 -8.79 -5.73 -2.78
N VAL A 174 -7.72 -5.12 -3.26
CA VAL A 174 -7.72 -4.22 -4.42
C VAL A 174 -6.75 -4.77 -5.46
N GLU A 175 -7.15 -4.71 -6.71
CA GLU A 175 -6.31 -5.11 -7.84
C GLU A 175 -5.21 -4.08 -8.09
N GLU A 176 -3.98 -4.54 -8.23
CA GLU A 176 -2.77 -3.71 -8.37
C GLU A 176 -2.48 -3.33 -9.81
N ASN A 177 -3.12 -3.98 -10.77
CA ASN A 177 -2.81 -3.78 -12.19
C ASN A 177 -4.03 -3.91 -13.08
N VAL A 178 -3.93 -3.33 -14.26
CA VAL A 178 -4.70 -3.69 -15.45
C VAL A 178 -3.82 -4.53 -16.39
N THR A 179 -4.42 -5.28 -17.30
CA THR A 179 -3.70 -6.17 -18.20
C THR A 179 -3.76 -5.66 -19.65
N ALA A 180 -2.83 -6.13 -20.49
CA ALA A 180 -2.88 -5.83 -21.91
C ALA A 180 -4.18 -6.31 -22.56
N LEU A 181 -4.79 -7.36 -22.02
CA LEU A 181 -6.09 -7.86 -22.49
C LEU A 181 -7.22 -6.86 -22.22
N ASP A 182 -7.21 -6.21 -21.05
CA ASP A 182 -8.21 -5.20 -20.68
C ASP A 182 -8.08 -3.93 -21.54
N VAL A 183 -6.83 -3.56 -21.86
CA VAL A 183 -6.50 -2.31 -22.58
C VAL A 183 -6.67 -2.46 -24.08
N PHE A 184 -6.05 -3.50 -24.67
CA PHE A 184 -5.95 -3.68 -26.12
C PHE A 184 -6.94 -4.69 -26.69
N GLY A 185 -7.68 -5.40 -25.85
CA GLY A 185 -8.63 -6.44 -26.24
C GLY A 185 -7.97 -7.74 -26.73
N THR A 186 -8.81 -8.73 -26.99
CA THR A 186 -8.39 -10.05 -27.44
C THR A 186 -7.77 -9.98 -28.83
N GLY A 187 -6.53 -10.47 -28.99
CA GLY A 187 -5.85 -10.54 -30.29
C GLY A 187 -5.25 -9.23 -30.78
N ILE A 188 -5.33 -8.15 -30.02
CA ILE A 188 -4.74 -6.83 -30.34
C ILE A 188 -5.08 -6.36 -31.75
N PRO A 189 -6.38 -6.27 -32.11
CA PRO A 189 -6.78 -6.02 -33.50
C PRO A 189 -6.22 -4.70 -34.03
N MET A 190 -6.16 -3.65 -33.21
CA MET A 190 -5.67 -2.34 -33.62
C MET A 190 -4.21 -2.37 -34.07
N LEU A 191 -3.29 -2.98 -33.30
CA LEU A 191 -1.88 -3.05 -33.71
C LEU A 191 -1.68 -3.94 -34.94
N ASN A 192 -2.44 -5.02 -35.06
CA ASN A 192 -2.37 -5.92 -36.21
C ASN A 192 -2.90 -5.23 -37.50
N GLU A 193 -4.01 -4.52 -37.42
CA GLU A 193 -4.54 -3.79 -38.58
C GLU A 193 -3.66 -2.59 -38.94
N LEU A 194 -3.12 -1.87 -37.93
CA LEU A 194 -2.16 -0.79 -38.17
C LEU A 194 -0.90 -1.30 -38.89
N HIS A 195 -0.33 -2.44 -38.43
CA HIS A 195 0.82 -3.05 -39.05
C HIS A 195 0.54 -3.45 -40.50
N ALA A 196 -0.58 -4.10 -40.75
CA ALA A 196 -1.01 -4.47 -42.11
C ALA A 196 -1.19 -3.25 -43.00
N LEU A 197 -1.80 -2.18 -42.49
CA LEU A 197 -1.98 -0.92 -43.23
C LEU A 197 -0.63 -0.27 -43.53
N VAL A 198 0.28 -0.17 -42.55
CA VAL A 198 1.65 0.38 -42.74
C VAL A 198 2.36 -0.36 -43.88
N LYS A 199 2.25 -1.68 -43.91
CA LYS A 199 2.85 -2.50 -44.98
C LYS A 199 2.23 -2.23 -46.33
N THR A 200 0.91 -2.09 -46.42
CA THR A 200 0.17 -1.72 -47.63
C THR A 200 0.61 -0.34 -48.12
N LEU A 201 0.68 0.67 -47.24
CA LEU A 201 1.04 2.03 -47.62
C LEU A 201 2.52 2.20 -48.00
N GLN A 202 3.39 1.28 -47.61
CA GLN A 202 4.82 1.24 -47.96
C GLN A 202 5.08 0.55 -49.33
N ASP A 203 4.06 -0.07 -49.96
CA ASP A 203 4.24 -0.75 -51.24
C ASP A 203 4.52 0.29 -52.36
N PRO A 204 5.67 0.24 -53.06
CA PRO A 204 5.99 1.16 -54.12
C PRO A 204 5.00 1.08 -55.30
N ALA A 205 4.25 -0.02 -55.44
CA ALA A 205 3.25 -0.22 -56.52
C ALA A 205 1.83 0.21 -56.10
N LEU A 206 1.71 0.86 -54.92
CA LEU A 206 0.41 1.28 -54.36
C LEU A 206 -0.31 2.27 -55.30
N ASP A 207 -1.57 1.96 -55.62
CA ASP A 207 -2.50 2.97 -56.19
C ASP A 207 -3.17 3.72 -55.03
N ALA A 208 -2.80 5.00 -54.86
CA ALA A 208 -3.37 5.86 -53.80
C ALA A 208 -4.88 6.04 -53.90
N ASN A 209 -5.49 5.76 -55.08
CA ASN A 209 -6.92 5.85 -55.29
C ASN A 209 -7.68 4.51 -55.19
N ASP A 210 -6.98 3.41 -54.86
CA ASP A 210 -7.63 2.12 -54.67
C ASP A 210 -8.66 2.19 -53.53
N PRO A 211 -9.94 1.85 -53.82
CA PRO A 211 -10.96 1.79 -52.76
C PRO A 211 -10.64 0.84 -51.61
N ALA A 212 -9.85 -0.22 -51.87
CA ALA A 212 -9.44 -1.18 -50.84
C ALA A 212 -8.52 -0.55 -49.81
N VAL A 213 -7.62 0.36 -50.23
CA VAL A 213 -6.73 1.10 -49.31
C VAL A 213 -7.55 2.03 -48.40
N ARG A 214 -8.55 2.72 -48.95
CA ARG A 214 -9.44 3.57 -48.17
C ARG A 214 -10.23 2.76 -47.14
N GLN A 215 -10.78 1.61 -47.57
CA GLN A 215 -11.48 0.73 -46.65
C GLN A 215 -10.55 0.25 -45.51
N GLN A 216 -9.31 -0.10 -45.81
CA GLN A 216 -8.34 -0.52 -44.80
C GLN A 216 -7.98 0.61 -43.81
N ILE A 217 -7.89 1.87 -44.28
CA ILE A 217 -7.71 3.04 -43.41
C ILE A 217 -8.94 3.22 -42.51
N ASP A 218 -10.16 3.12 -43.06
CA ASP A 218 -11.39 3.26 -42.28
C ASP A 218 -11.54 2.15 -41.23
N ASP A 219 -11.23 0.90 -41.59
CA ASP A 219 -11.24 -0.24 -40.67
C ASP A 219 -10.20 -0.05 -39.55
N THR A 220 -9.00 0.43 -39.89
CA THR A 220 -7.95 0.73 -38.90
C THR A 220 -8.38 1.86 -37.95
N LEU A 221 -9.02 2.91 -38.46
CA LEU A 221 -9.60 3.99 -37.64
C LEU A 221 -10.66 3.45 -36.67
N LEU A 222 -11.55 2.57 -37.14
CA LEU A 222 -12.56 1.96 -36.28
C LEU A 222 -11.91 1.17 -35.14
N ARG A 223 -10.91 0.33 -35.43
CA ARG A 223 -10.19 -0.45 -34.41
C ARG A 223 -9.40 0.43 -33.46
N LEU A 224 -8.84 1.53 -33.94
CA LEU A 224 -8.16 2.52 -33.13
C LEU A 224 -9.13 3.16 -32.14
N ASP A 225 -10.32 3.60 -32.60
CA ASP A 225 -11.33 4.20 -31.73
C ASP A 225 -11.85 3.21 -30.66
N GLU A 226 -12.08 1.95 -31.04
CA GLU A 226 -12.46 0.88 -30.11
C GLU A 226 -11.39 0.65 -29.03
N THR A 227 -10.12 0.55 -29.44
CA THR A 227 -9.00 0.32 -28.51
C THR A 227 -8.74 1.56 -27.63
N HIS A 228 -8.84 2.76 -28.21
CA HIS A 228 -8.73 4.02 -27.45
C HIS A 228 -9.81 4.13 -26.37
N ALA A 229 -11.04 3.74 -26.67
CA ALA A 229 -12.10 3.65 -25.65
C ALA A 229 -11.75 2.65 -24.52
N GLY A 230 -11.10 1.54 -24.85
CA GLY A 230 -10.57 0.59 -23.87
C GLY A 230 -9.50 1.21 -22.96
N VAL A 231 -8.54 1.95 -23.55
CA VAL A 231 -7.50 2.70 -22.81
C VAL A 231 -8.12 3.70 -21.85
N LEU A 232 -9.08 4.51 -22.32
CA LEU A 232 -9.78 5.49 -21.46
C LEU A 232 -10.59 4.81 -20.36
N GLY A 233 -11.20 3.67 -20.63
CA GLY A 233 -11.89 2.82 -19.66
C GLY A 233 -10.93 2.37 -18.55
N ALA A 234 -9.75 1.86 -18.93
CA ALA A 234 -8.72 1.44 -17.98
C ALA A 234 -8.19 2.60 -17.13
N ILE A 235 -7.96 3.79 -17.72
CA ILE A 235 -7.59 5.00 -16.98
C ILE A 235 -8.66 5.35 -15.93
N THR A 236 -9.92 5.33 -16.33
CA THR A 236 -11.06 5.62 -15.43
C THR A 236 -11.11 4.61 -14.27
N GLU A 237 -10.88 3.35 -14.55
CA GLU A 237 -10.86 2.28 -13.55
C GLU A 237 -9.72 2.46 -12.56
N LEU A 238 -8.50 2.76 -13.04
CA LEU A 238 -7.35 3.06 -12.19
C LEU A 238 -7.62 4.25 -11.27
N GLY A 239 -8.21 5.33 -11.80
CA GLY A 239 -8.63 6.49 -11.01
C GLY A 239 -9.67 6.15 -9.94
N GLY A 240 -10.64 5.28 -10.26
CA GLY A 240 -11.61 4.77 -9.30
C GLY A 240 -10.97 3.95 -8.17
N ARG A 241 -10.00 3.10 -8.51
CA ARG A 241 -9.21 2.33 -7.54
C ARG A 241 -8.37 3.25 -6.64
N GLN A 242 -7.71 4.27 -7.19
CA GLN A 242 -6.94 5.26 -6.42
C GLN A 242 -7.83 6.05 -5.43
N ASN A 243 -9.03 6.45 -5.86
CA ASN A 243 -9.98 7.09 -4.95
C ASN A 243 -10.39 6.16 -3.79
N THR A 244 -10.62 4.88 -4.08
CA THR A 244 -10.89 3.87 -3.05
C THR A 244 -9.73 3.73 -2.07
N LEU A 245 -8.48 3.70 -2.56
CA LEU A 245 -7.29 3.64 -1.72
C LEU A 245 -7.15 4.87 -0.80
N THR A 246 -7.48 6.06 -1.31
CA THR A 246 -7.49 7.30 -0.51
C THR A 246 -8.50 7.20 0.64
N LEU A 247 -9.74 6.79 0.36
CA LEU A 247 -10.77 6.59 1.40
C LEU A 247 -10.36 5.55 2.45
N LEU A 248 -9.69 4.48 2.03
CA LEU A 248 -9.19 3.46 2.96
C LEU A 248 -8.01 3.96 3.79
N THR A 249 -7.16 4.81 3.22
CA THR A 249 -6.07 5.47 3.98
C THR A 249 -6.64 6.33 5.09
N ASP A 250 -7.59 7.20 4.78
CA ASP A 250 -8.25 8.08 5.76
C ASP A 250 -8.92 7.26 6.87
N SER A 251 -9.65 6.20 6.49
CA SER A 251 -10.29 5.29 7.45
C SER A 251 -9.27 4.58 8.35
N ASN A 252 -8.17 4.08 7.80
CA ASN A 252 -7.11 3.42 8.55
C ASN A 252 -6.41 4.39 9.52
N GLU A 253 -6.25 5.67 9.13
CA GLU A 253 -5.70 6.71 10.00
C GLU A 253 -6.62 7.03 11.16
N GLU A 254 -7.93 7.15 10.93
CA GLU A 254 -8.91 7.37 12.00
C GLU A 254 -8.93 6.22 13.01
N VAL A 255 -8.92 4.97 12.55
CA VAL A 255 -8.86 3.80 13.44
C VAL A 255 -7.55 3.77 14.21
N SER A 256 -6.43 4.08 13.58
CA SER A 256 -5.12 4.18 14.25
C SER A 256 -5.13 5.25 15.36
N LEU A 257 -5.72 6.42 15.11
CA LEU A 257 -5.85 7.46 16.12
C LEU A 257 -6.66 7.00 17.34
N VAL A 258 -7.79 6.29 17.09
CA VAL A 258 -8.60 5.69 18.17
C VAL A 258 -7.80 4.64 18.95
N ASN A 259 -7.05 3.79 18.27
CA ASN A 259 -6.21 2.77 18.88
C ASN A 259 -5.12 3.38 19.77
N GLN A 260 -4.43 4.42 19.29
CA GLN A 260 -3.43 5.16 20.06
C GLN A 260 -4.04 5.82 21.32
N LYS A 261 -5.27 6.35 21.18
CA LYS A 261 -5.99 6.91 22.33
C LYS A 261 -6.33 5.85 23.36
N ILE A 262 -6.85 4.70 22.94
CA ILE A 262 -7.17 3.57 23.83
C ILE A 262 -5.90 3.06 24.53
N GLU A 263 -4.80 2.88 23.79
CA GLU A 263 -3.52 2.46 24.36
C GLU A 263 -3.02 3.48 25.37
N GLY A 264 -3.09 4.78 25.05
CA GLY A 264 -2.72 5.86 25.97
C GLY A 264 -3.57 5.88 27.23
N GLU A 265 -4.89 5.72 27.14
CA GLU A 265 -5.80 5.67 28.30
C GLU A 265 -5.54 4.46 29.22
N LEU A 266 -5.15 3.31 28.63
CA LEU A 266 -4.88 2.09 29.39
C LEU A 266 -3.48 2.06 30.01
N SER A 267 -2.47 2.60 29.33
CA SER A 267 -1.06 2.51 29.71
C SER A 267 -0.56 3.72 30.50
N ARG A 268 -1.18 4.88 30.34
CA ARG A 268 -0.71 6.15 30.91
C ARG A 268 -0.83 6.18 32.43
N LEU A 269 0.23 6.65 33.10
CA LEU A 269 0.23 6.87 34.56
C LEU A 269 -0.51 8.17 34.90
N ASP A 270 -1.37 8.10 35.93
CA ASP A 270 -1.87 9.29 36.61
C ASP A 270 -0.79 9.82 37.54
N TYR A 271 -0.05 10.83 37.11
CA TYR A 271 1.02 11.44 37.88
C TYR A 271 0.55 12.11 39.18
N ALA A 272 -0.70 12.64 39.22
CA ALA A 272 -1.22 13.28 40.40
C ALA A 272 -1.49 12.24 41.51
N GLY A 273 -2.17 11.16 41.17
CA GLY A 273 -2.38 10.02 42.06
C GLY A 273 -1.04 9.39 42.50
N ALA A 274 -0.17 9.14 41.54
CA ALA A 274 1.17 8.58 41.81
C ALA A 274 2.02 9.43 42.80
N SER A 275 1.95 10.76 42.67
CA SER A 275 2.66 11.67 43.59
C SER A 275 2.13 11.62 45.02
N ILE A 276 0.80 11.47 45.17
CA ILE A 276 0.17 11.28 46.50
C ILE A 276 0.60 9.94 47.10
N ASP A 277 0.58 8.86 46.33
CA ASP A 277 0.99 7.54 46.75
C ASP A 277 2.49 7.51 47.11
N LEU A 278 3.34 8.19 46.34
CA LEU A 278 4.75 8.35 46.65
C LEU A 278 4.97 8.93 48.03
N ASN A 279 4.28 10.03 48.34
CA ASN A 279 4.36 10.66 49.66
C ASN A 279 3.84 9.72 50.77
N ASN A 280 2.75 9.02 50.53
CA ASN A 280 2.16 8.08 51.50
C ASN A 280 3.12 6.92 51.79
N TYR A 281 3.74 6.32 50.77
CA TYR A 281 4.72 5.25 50.94
C TYR A 281 5.99 5.74 51.67
N GLN A 282 6.49 6.94 51.35
CA GLN A 282 7.61 7.55 52.06
C GLN A 282 7.32 7.78 53.52
N LEU A 283 6.15 8.36 53.88
CA LEU A 283 5.71 8.58 55.24
C LEU A 283 5.53 7.25 55.99
N SER A 284 4.92 6.26 55.36
CA SER A 284 4.73 4.92 55.90
C SER A 284 6.07 4.25 56.20
N LEU A 285 7.04 4.35 55.28
CA LEU A 285 8.39 3.82 55.48
C LEU A 285 9.09 4.49 56.68
N GLN A 286 9.05 5.83 56.75
CA GLN A 286 9.65 6.58 57.87
C GLN A 286 8.98 6.25 59.21
N ALA A 287 7.64 6.13 59.25
CA ALA A 287 6.89 5.75 60.45
C ALA A 287 7.28 4.33 60.93
N THR A 288 7.33 3.38 59.98
CA THR A 288 7.73 1.99 60.28
C THR A 288 9.16 1.90 60.81
N GLN A 289 10.12 2.64 60.20
CA GLN A 289 11.49 2.72 60.66
C GLN A 289 11.59 3.29 62.07
N LYS A 290 10.91 4.41 62.38
CA LYS A 290 10.89 5.02 63.71
C LYS A 290 10.27 4.09 64.74
N THR A 291 9.21 3.38 64.42
CA THR A 291 8.56 2.41 65.31
C THR A 291 9.46 1.20 65.56
N TYR A 292 10.13 0.71 64.52
CA TYR A 292 11.09 -0.39 64.62
C TYR A 292 12.24 -0.03 65.60
N LEU A 293 12.86 1.13 65.48
CA LEU A 293 13.90 1.63 66.37
C LEU A 293 13.41 1.72 67.79
N LYS A 294 12.22 2.28 68.05
CA LYS A 294 11.64 2.44 69.37
C LYS A 294 11.33 1.10 70.09
N ILE A 295 10.86 0.10 69.35
CA ILE A 295 10.60 -1.24 69.83
C ILE A 295 11.92 -1.96 70.12
N HIS A 296 12.96 -1.76 69.35
CA HIS A 296 14.27 -2.35 69.54
C HIS A 296 14.98 -1.77 70.83
N GLU A 297 14.87 -0.45 71.05
CA GLU A 297 15.35 0.22 72.26
C GLU A 297 14.65 -0.32 73.53
N LEU A 298 13.30 -0.44 73.47
CA LEU A 298 12.55 -1.01 74.63
C LEU A 298 12.88 -2.47 74.91
N SER A 299 13.25 -3.25 73.87
CA SER A 299 13.67 -4.64 74.05
C SER A 299 15.08 -4.80 74.69
N LEU A 300 16.01 -3.89 74.39
CA LEU A 300 17.33 -3.87 75.03
C LEU A 300 17.27 -3.51 76.51
N PHE A 301 16.40 -2.53 76.85
CA PHE A 301 16.19 -2.13 78.27
C PHE A 301 15.44 -3.16 79.11
N SER A 302 14.70 -4.09 78.51
CA SER A 302 14.02 -5.19 79.24
C SER A 302 14.94 -6.41 79.51
N LEU A 303 16.18 -6.40 79.05
CA LEU A 303 17.20 -7.42 79.20
C LEU A 303 18.29 -7.00 80.21
N LEU A 304 18.31 -5.77 80.72
CA LEU A 304 19.09 -5.25 81.83
C LEU A 304 18.24 -5.23 83.07
#